data_634be3ec2d965c2925430995459cd9d2
#
_entry.id   634be3ec2d965c2925430995459cd9d2
#
_cell.length_a   1.000
_cell.length_b   1.000
_cell.length_c   1.000
_cell.angle_alpha   90.00
_cell.angle_beta   90.00
_cell.angle_gamma   90.00
#
_symmetry.space_group_name_H-M   'P 1'
#
loop_
_entity.id
_entity.type
_entity.pdbx_description
1 polymer ?
#
loop_
_entity_poly.entity_id
_entity_poly.type
_entity_poly.pdbx_seq_one_letter_code
_entity_poly.pdbx_strand_id
1 'polypeptide(L)'
;MSGVVNDIEALAEFRSHLMRFNHDLAENFSTIQSHWRELGEVWRDDMYRLFGEALEEVLPGITAYLAATEGHEAHLAALIERLGGYLETGSGAGLGVGRAEVRRAQGAGSGSGTGRRGSSSR
;
A
#
# COMPACT_ATOMS: atom_id res chain seq x y z
N MET A 1 -17.68 -1.22 24.08
CA MET A 1 -18.11 -1.44 22.74
C MET A 1 -17.86 -0.30 21.84
N SER A 2 -18.18 0.89 22.27
CA SER A 2 -17.91 2.03 21.41
C SER A 2 -16.42 2.19 21.16
N GLY A 3 -15.56 1.72 22.06
CA GLY A 3 -14.14 1.79 21.84
C GLY A 3 -13.68 0.98 20.64
N VAL A 4 -14.26 -0.22 20.45
CA VAL A 4 -13.88 -1.06 19.31
C VAL A 4 -14.35 -0.42 18.00
N VAL A 5 -15.53 0.13 17.98
CA VAL A 5 -16.03 0.80 16.79
C VAL A 5 -15.15 1.99 16.45
N ASN A 6 -14.78 2.77 17.45
CA ASN A 6 -13.91 3.90 17.21
C ASN A 6 -12.54 3.47 16.71
N ASP A 7 -12.04 2.35 17.25
CA ASP A 7 -10.76 1.84 16.79
C ASP A 7 -10.81 1.41 15.33
N ILE A 8 -11.89 0.75 14.94
CA ILE A 8 -12.05 0.33 13.55
C ILE A 8 -12.09 1.54 12.63
N GLU A 9 -12.86 2.56 13.01
CA GLU A 9 -12.95 3.76 12.20
C GLU A 9 -11.62 4.47 12.10
N ALA A 10 -10.90 4.55 13.22
CA ALA A 10 -9.59 5.21 13.20
C ALA A 10 -8.61 4.45 12.33
N LEU A 11 -8.61 3.12 12.42
CA LEU A 11 -7.73 2.31 11.61
C LEU A 11 -8.07 2.43 10.13
N ALA A 12 -9.35 2.42 9.81
CA ALA A 12 -9.77 2.53 8.41
C ALA A 12 -9.40 3.89 7.85
N GLU A 13 -9.57 4.93 8.64
CA GLU A 13 -9.23 6.27 8.20
C GLU A 13 -7.73 6.41 7.99
N PHE A 14 -6.95 5.89 8.92
CA PHE A 14 -5.51 5.94 8.77
C PHE A 14 -5.05 5.18 7.55
N ARG A 15 -5.62 3.98 7.34
CA ARG A 15 -5.25 3.19 6.18
C ARG A 15 -5.57 3.92 4.89
N SER A 16 -6.73 4.57 4.84
CA SER A 16 -7.11 5.32 3.65
C SER A 16 -6.13 6.44 3.37
N HIS A 17 -5.75 7.17 4.42
CA HIS A 17 -4.79 8.25 4.26
C HIS A 17 -3.42 7.74 3.86
N LEU A 18 -3.01 6.61 4.43
CA LEU A 18 -1.72 6.02 4.10
C LEU A 18 -1.67 5.60 2.63
N MET A 19 -2.74 4.97 2.17
CA MET A 19 -2.77 4.53 0.77
C MET A 19 -2.71 5.72 -0.18
N ARG A 20 -3.45 6.79 0.15
CA ARG A 20 -3.42 7.99 -0.69
C ARG A 20 -2.05 8.64 -0.67
N PHE A 21 -1.45 8.73 0.51
CA PHE A 21 -0.12 9.33 0.63
C PHE A 21 0.89 8.54 -0.19
N ASN A 22 0.84 7.22 -0.09
CA ASN A 22 1.78 6.38 -0.81
C ASN A 22 1.59 6.48 -2.32
N HIS A 23 0.33 6.53 -2.75
CA HIS A 23 0.05 6.69 -4.16
C HIS A 23 0.59 8.02 -4.66
N ASP A 24 0.33 9.09 -3.92
CA ASP A 24 0.79 10.41 -4.32
C ASP A 24 2.31 10.49 -4.31
N LEU A 25 2.94 9.87 -3.32
CA LEU A 25 4.39 9.86 -3.25
C LEU A 25 5.00 9.20 -4.47
N ALA A 26 4.49 8.03 -4.83
CA ALA A 26 5.00 7.32 -5.99
C ALA A 26 4.79 8.12 -7.27
N GLU A 27 3.61 8.69 -7.41
CA GLU A 27 3.28 9.47 -8.59
C GLU A 27 4.13 10.73 -8.68
N ASN A 28 4.26 11.43 -7.58
CA ASN A 28 5.01 12.68 -7.57
C ASN A 28 6.49 12.44 -7.82
N PHE A 29 7.02 11.36 -7.27
CA PHE A 29 8.43 11.06 -7.52
C PHE A 29 8.64 10.70 -8.99
N SER A 30 7.76 9.93 -9.57
CA SER A 30 7.85 9.59 -10.97
C SER A 30 7.76 10.83 -11.85
N THR A 31 6.86 11.74 -11.48
CA THR A 31 6.67 12.96 -12.23
C THR A 31 7.92 13.85 -12.19
N ILE A 32 8.51 14.00 -11.02
CA ILE A 32 9.70 14.84 -10.92
C ILE A 32 10.87 14.23 -11.70
N GLN A 33 10.96 12.91 -11.70
CA GLN A 33 11.99 12.25 -12.49
C GLN A 33 11.80 12.50 -13.99
N SER A 34 10.56 12.45 -14.45
CA SER A 34 10.28 12.71 -15.86
C SER A 34 10.62 14.14 -16.22
N HIS A 35 10.22 15.08 -15.39
CA HIS A 35 10.51 16.48 -15.64
C HIS A 35 12.00 16.74 -15.63
N TRP A 36 12.72 16.09 -14.74
CA TRP A 36 14.16 16.24 -14.70
C TRP A 36 14.80 15.75 -15.99
N ARG A 37 14.33 14.61 -16.52
CA ARG A 37 14.86 14.09 -17.77
C ARG A 37 14.56 15.03 -18.92
N GLU A 38 13.34 15.56 -18.96
CA GLU A 38 12.97 16.51 -20.02
C GLU A 38 13.81 17.76 -19.95
N LEU A 39 14.06 18.25 -18.76
CA LEU A 39 14.90 19.42 -18.61
C LEU A 39 16.29 19.17 -19.18
N GLY A 40 16.79 17.96 -19.02
CA GLY A 40 18.10 17.63 -19.51
C GLY A 40 18.28 17.70 -21.01
N GLU A 41 17.17 17.75 -21.75
CA GLU A 41 17.26 17.90 -23.19
C GLU A 41 17.60 19.32 -23.59
N VAL A 42 17.30 20.29 -22.73
CA VAL A 42 17.55 21.69 -23.07
C VAL A 42 18.50 22.37 -22.11
N TRP A 43 18.76 21.78 -20.97
CA TRP A 43 19.61 22.42 -19.95
C TRP A 43 20.37 21.38 -19.19
N ARG A 44 21.71 21.42 -19.26
CA ARG A 44 22.55 20.53 -18.49
C ARG A 44 23.75 21.28 -17.95
N ASP A 45 23.76 21.48 -16.65
CA ASP A 45 24.92 22.07 -15.98
C ASP A 45 25.21 21.25 -14.74
N ASP A 46 26.13 21.75 -13.93
CA ASP A 46 26.52 21.01 -12.73
C ASP A 46 25.36 20.85 -11.76
N MET A 47 24.52 21.86 -11.65
CA MET A 47 23.40 21.78 -10.74
C MET A 47 22.39 20.72 -11.20
N TYR A 48 22.18 20.66 -12.51
CA TYR A 48 21.30 19.63 -13.07
C TYR A 48 21.83 18.23 -12.71
N ARG A 49 23.13 18.03 -12.89
CA ARG A 49 23.74 16.73 -12.62
C ARG A 49 23.68 16.40 -11.13
N LEU A 50 23.95 17.38 -10.28
CA LEU A 50 23.90 17.15 -8.84
C LEU A 50 22.48 16.80 -8.39
N PHE A 51 21.48 17.46 -8.96
CA PHE A 51 20.12 17.15 -8.61
C PHE A 51 19.74 15.73 -9.02
N GLY A 52 20.22 15.29 -10.19
CA GLY A 52 19.98 13.93 -10.62
C GLY A 52 20.59 12.90 -9.70
N GLU A 53 21.81 13.20 -9.22
CA GLU A 53 22.46 12.30 -8.28
C GLU A 53 21.67 12.20 -6.98
N ALA A 54 21.11 13.33 -6.53
CA ALA A 54 20.29 13.33 -5.33
C ALA A 54 19.03 12.51 -5.53
N LEU A 55 18.42 12.61 -6.71
CA LEU A 55 17.25 11.80 -7.01
C LEU A 55 17.58 10.32 -6.96
N GLU A 56 18.72 9.94 -7.54
CA GLU A 56 19.11 8.54 -7.54
C GLU A 56 19.40 8.04 -6.13
N GLU A 57 19.91 8.91 -5.28
CA GLU A 57 20.17 8.53 -3.90
C GLU A 57 18.90 8.29 -3.12
N VAL A 58 17.87 9.06 -3.40
CA VAL A 58 16.61 8.96 -2.67
C VAL A 58 15.78 7.78 -3.14
N LEU A 59 15.94 7.39 -4.39
CA LEU A 59 15.08 6.35 -4.97
C LEU A 59 15.04 5.05 -4.18
N PRO A 60 16.20 4.48 -3.76
CA PRO A 60 16.11 3.23 -3.00
C PRO A 60 15.33 3.39 -1.70
N GLY A 61 15.44 4.54 -1.06
CA GLY A 61 14.69 4.79 0.16
C GLY A 61 13.20 4.85 -0.06
N ILE A 62 12.80 5.51 -1.14
CA ILE A 62 11.37 5.60 -1.46
C ILE A 62 10.83 4.22 -1.82
N THR A 63 11.61 3.46 -2.60
CA THR A 63 11.19 2.11 -2.98
C THR A 63 11.04 1.23 -1.75
N ALA A 64 12.00 1.29 -0.84
CA ALA A 64 11.94 0.50 0.38
C ALA A 64 10.76 0.93 1.25
N TYR A 65 10.53 2.23 1.35
CA TYR A 65 9.42 2.74 2.13
C TYR A 65 8.09 2.25 1.57
N LEU A 66 7.92 2.33 0.26
CA LEU A 66 6.66 1.91 -0.35
C LEU A 66 6.43 0.42 -0.17
N ALA A 67 7.48 -0.37 -0.29
CA ALA A 67 7.35 -1.80 -0.08
C ALA A 67 6.97 -2.12 1.36
N ALA A 68 7.59 -1.42 2.30
CA ALA A 68 7.29 -1.66 3.71
C ALA A 68 5.86 -1.27 4.06
N THR A 69 5.40 -0.14 3.53
CA THR A 69 4.06 0.32 3.85
C THR A 69 2.98 -0.48 3.14
N GLU A 70 3.33 -1.12 2.03
CA GLU A 70 2.39 -2.03 1.40
C GLU A 70 2.03 -3.16 2.37
N GLY A 71 3.01 -3.68 3.08
CA GLY A 71 2.76 -4.66 4.11
C GLY A 71 1.92 -4.10 5.24
N HIS A 72 2.17 -2.85 5.61
CA HIS A 72 1.36 -2.18 6.63
C HIS A 72 -0.09 -2.05 6.19
N GLU A 73 -0.31 -1.67 4.93
CA GLU A 73 -1.66 -1.51 4.43
C GLU A 73 -2.42 -2.83 4.49
N ALA A 74 -1.75 -3.92 4.12
CA ALA A 74 -2.37 -5.23 4.18
C ALA A 74 -2.65 -5.65 5.62
N HIS A 75 -1.71 -5.37 6.51
CA HIS A 75 -1.90 -5.69 7.92
C HIS A 75 -3.07 -4.92 8.51
N LEU A 76 -3.20 -3.65 8.16
CA LEU A 76 -4.30 -2.84 8.65
C LEU A 76 -5.63 -3.35 8.12
N ALA A 77 -5.67 -3.76 6.86
CA ALA A 77 -6.89 -4.31 6.29
C ALA A 77 -7.31 -5.57 7.03
N ALA A 78 -6.35 -6.44 7.31
CA ALA A 78 -6.64 -7.67 8.03
C ALA A 78 -7.10 -7.39 9.46
N LEU A 79 -6.49 -6.42 10.09
CA LEU A 79 -6.87 -6.06 11.45
C LEU A 79 -8.27 -5.48 11.50
N ILE A 80 -8.59 -4.61 10.55
CA ILE A 80 -9.92 -4.03 10.47
C ILE A 80 -10.96 -5.12 10.26
N GLU A 81 -10.67 -6.05 9.39
CA GLU A 81 -11.58 -7.16 9.12
C GLU A 81 -11.77 -8.01 10.36
N ARG A 82 -10.70 -8.28 11.09
CA ARG A 82 -10.78 -9.10 12.28
C ARG A 82 -11.61 -8.43 13.36
N LEU A 83 -11.42 -7.13 13.56
CA LEU A 83 -12.20 -6.40 14.55
C LEU A 83 -13.65 -6.32 14.15
N GLY A 84 -13.93 -6.12 12.87
CA GLY A 84 -15.29 -6.16 12.38
C GLY A 84 -15.95 -7.51 12.60
N GLY A 85 -15.16 -8.56 12.44
CA GLY A 85 -15.65 -9.90 12.68
C GLY A 85 -16.04 -10.12 14.12
N TYR A 86 -15.28 -9.54 15.05
CA TYR A 86 -15.65 -9.65 16.47
C TYR A 86 -17.00 -9.00 16.73
N LEU A 87 -17.24 -7.85 16.14
CA LEU A 87 -18.53 -7.19 16.32
C LEU A 87 -19.65 -8.02 15.74
N GLU A 88 -19.45 -8.58 14.57
CA GLU A 88 -20.47 -9.40 13.93
C GLU A 88 -20.72 -10.67 14.72
N THR A 89 -19.67 -11.31 15.17
CA THR A 89 -19.79 -12.52 15.98
C THR A 89 -20.55 -12.23 17.26
N GLY A 90 -20.29 -11.08 17.87
CA GLY A 90 -20.97 -10.70 19.07
C GLY A 90 -22.45 -10.49 18.85
N SER A 91 -22.85 -10.14 17.64
CA SER A 91 -24.27 -9.90 17.40
C SER A 91 -24.97 -11.06 16.73
N GLY A 92 -24.24 -12.01 16.13
CA GLY A 92 -24.90 -13.13 15.48
C GLY A 92 -23.93 -14.25 15.18
N ALA A 93 -24.31 -15.45 15.58
CA ALA A 93 -23.41 -16.58 15.47
C ALA A 93 -23.17 -17.01 14.03
N GLY A 94 -24.15 -16.83 13.17
CA GLY A 94 -24.01 -17.32 11.81
C GLY A 94 -23.06 -16.55 10.94
N LEU A 95 -22.67 -15.40 11.38
CA LEU A 95 -21.84 -14.54 10.52
C LEU A 95 -20.43 -15.02 10.37
N GLY A 96 -19.96 -15.87 11.26
CA GLY A 96 -18.63 -16.41 11.13
C GLY A 96 -18.43 -17.20 9.87
N VAL A 97 -19.46 -17.88 9.42
CA VAL A 97 -19.37 -18.68 8.21
C VAL A 97 -19.11 -17.80 7.00
N GLY A 98 -19.89 -16.73 6.89
CA GLY A 98 -19.70 -15.81 5.77
C GLY A 98 -18.31 -15.21 5.74
N ARG A 99 -17.81 -14.87 6.90
CA ARG A 99 -16.50 -14.28 6.94
C ARG A 99 -15.43 -15.26 6.49
N ALA A 100 -15.59 -16.52 6.85
CA ALA A 100 -14.64 -17.52 6.42
C ALA A 100 -14.65 -17.68 4.91
N GLU A 101 -15.82 -17.60 4.33
CA GLU A 101 -15.92 -17.71 2.88
C GLU A 101 -15.21 -16.54 2.20
N VAL A 102 -15.40 -15.36 2.71
CA VAL A 102 -14.75 -14.19 2.12
C VAL A 102 -13.24 -14.34 2.18
N ARG A 103 -12.74 -14.80 3.30
CA ARG A 103 -11.31 -14.94 3.43
C ARG A 103 -10.76 -15.97 2.48
N ARG A 104 -11.50 -17.07 2.27
CA ARG A 104 -11.06 -18.09 1.35
C ARG A 104 -11.01 -17.58 -0.08
N ALA A 105 -12.00 -16.78 -0.46
CA ALA A 105 -12.02 -16.19 -1.79
C ALA A 105 -10.83 -15.26 -1.98
N GLN A 106 -10.53 -14.48 -0.99
CA GLN A 106 -9.39 -13.59 -1.09
C GLN A 106 -8.09 -14.36 -1.19
N GLY A 107 -7.98 -15.41 -0.42
CA GLY A 107 -6.80 -16.22 -0.47
C GLY A 107 -6.61 -16.85 -1.83
N ALA A 108 -7.67 -17.34 -2.42
CA ALA A 108 -7.56 -17.93 -3.73
C ALA A 108 -7.10 -16.92 -4.75
N GLY A 109 -7.64 -15.72 -4.66
CA GLY A 109 -7.25 -14.70 -5.61
C GLY A 109 -5.81 -14.31 -5.48
N SER A 110 -5.35 -14.13 -4.29
CA SER A 110 -3.97 -13.72 -4.13
C SER A 110 -3.03 -14.86 -4.46
N GLY A 111 -3.43 -16.07 -4.22
CA GLY A 111 -2.55 -17.16 -4.49
C GLY A 111 -2.22 -17.29 -5.94
N SER A 112 -3.18 -17.10 -6.76
CA SER A 112 -2.91 -17.25 -8.16
C SER A 112 -2.03 -16.13 -8.66
N GLY A 113 -2.11 -15.05 -8.03
CA GLY A 113 -1.33 -13.95 -8.50
C GLY A 113 0.09 -14.15 -8.36
N THR A 114 0.38 -15.01 -7.62
CA THR A 114 1.70 -15.10 -7.48
C THR A 114 2.32 -15.80 -8.44
N GLY A 115 1.82 -16.16 -8.69
CA GLY A 115 2.44 -16.56 -9.37
C GLY A 115 3.03 -16.23 -10.13
N ARG A 116 2.91 -16.21 -9.72
CA ARG A 116 3.29 -16.08 -10.08
C ARG A 116 4.02 -15.51 -10.45
N ARG A 117 4.11 -15.56 -10.27
CA ARG A 117 4.74 -15.11 -10.34
C ARG A 117 5.46 -15.05 -10.93
N GLY A 118 5.20 -15.43 -11.09
CA GLY A 118 5.81 -15.36 -11.60
C GLY A 118 6.43 -15.48 -11.86
N SER A 119 6.30 -15.77 -11.83
CA SER A 119 6.90 -15.86 -12.07
C SER A 119 7.59 -15.71 -12.40
N SER A 120 7.45 -15.75 -12.45
CA SER A 120 8.07 -15.60 -12.78
C SER A 120 8.84 -15.41 -13.14
N SER A 121 8.93 -15.55 -13.32
CA SER A 121 9.59 -15.51 -13.58
C SER A 121 10.24 -15.31 -14.14
N ARG A 122 10.25 -15.51 -14.35
CA ARG A 122 10.67 -15.55 -14.72
C ARG A 122 11.31 -15.08 -15.05
#